data_ed5eb77181a97ba83ab2e07f4ce78526
#
_entry.id   ed5eb77181a97ba83ab2e07f4ce78526
#
_cell.length_a   1.000
_cell.length_b   1.000
_cell.length_c   1.000
_cell.angle_alpha   90.00
_cell.angle_beta   90.00
_cell.angle_gamma   90.00
#
_symmetry.space_group_name_H-M   'P 1'
#
loop_
_entity.id
_entity.type
_entity.pdbx_description
1 polymer ?
#
loop_
_entity_poly.entity_id
_entity_poly.type
_entity_poly.pdbx_seq_one_letter_code
_entity_poly.pdbx_strand_id
1 'polypeptide(L)'
;EQIEELINKLIDKNLLSDERFAESLIKSKSEAGYGPNYIEQLLQKNSISKNDYDLYSLNIDWHAICKNVSERKIGNKKLNYEDKQKILRFLSYRGFTYEIIKGSTNLDI
;
A
#
# COMPACT_ATOMS: atom_id res chain seq x y z
N GLU A 1 5.84 -2.21 -14.17
CA GLU A 1 4.64 -2.04 -14.94
C GLU A 1 4.59 -0.68 -15.63
N GLN A 2 3.61 -0.49 -16.50
CA GLN A 2 3.58 0.69 -17.38
C GLN A 2 3.56 2.01 -16.62
N ILE A 3 2.81 2.10 -15.52
CA ILE A 3 2.73 3.34 -14.74
C ILE A 3 4.08 3.67 -14.11
N GLU A 4 4.74 2.67 -13.56
CA GLU A 4 6.05 2.85 -12.94
C GLU A 4 7.10 3.26 -13.97
N GLU A 5 7.08 2.65 -15.14
CA GLU A 5 7.98 2.98 -16.22
C GLU A 5 7.78 4.41 -16.71
N LEU A 6 6.53 4.85 -16.84
CA LEU A 6 6.22 6.21 -17.26
C LEU A 6 6.73 7.23 -16.25
N ILE A 7 6.51 6.98 -14.97
CA ILE A 7 6.97 7.88 -13.90
C ILE A 7 8.49 7.92 -13.88
N ASN A 8 9.15 6.78 -14.02
CA ASN A 8 10.61 6.71 -14.07
C ASN A 8 11.17 7.50 -15.25
N LYS A 9 10.52 7.45 -16.41
CA LYS A 9 10.93 8.23 -17.57
C LYS A 9 10.83 9.73 -17.32
N LEU A 10 9.78 10.16 -16.59
CA LEU A 10 9.61 11.58 -16.24
C LEU A 10 10.73 12.04 -15.31
N ILE A 11 11.14 11.20 -14.36
CA ILE A 11 12.25 11.50 -13.47
C ILE A 11 13.56 11.56 -14.25
N ASP A 12 13.81 10.58 -15.11
CA ASP A 12 15.03 10.53 -15.92
C ASP A 12 15.20 11.77 -16.79
N LYS A 13 14.07 12.32 -17.23
CA LYS A 13 14.07 13.54 -18.03
C LYS A 13 14.03 14.81 -17.18
N ASN A 14 14.11 14.64 -15.86
CA ASN A 14 14.06 15.74 -14.90
C ASN A 14 12.77 16.57 -15.01
N LEU A 15 11.68 15.92 -15.39
CA LEU A 15 10.37 16.57 -15.52
C LEU A 15 9.52 16.48 -14.26
N LEU A 16 9.91 15.66 -13.29
CA LEU A 16 9.15 15.41 -12.08
C LEU A 16 10.10 15.36 -10.89
N SER A 17 9.81 16.14 -9.85
CA SER A 17 10.61 16.11 -8.63
C SER A 17 10.37 14.79 -7.88
N ASP A 18 11.32 14.42 -6.99
CA ASP A 18 11.20 13.23 -6.18
C ASP A 18 9.95 13.28 -5.30
N GLU A 19 9.61 14.46 -4.77
CA GLU A 19 8.39 14.62 -3.97
C GLU A 19 7.13 14.32 -4.78
N ARG A 20 7.05 14.84 -5.99
CA ARG A 20 5.90 14.60 -6.87
C ARG A 20 5.83 13.15 -7.31
N PHE A 21 6.98 12.55 -7.59
CA PHE A 21 7.04 11.13 -7.92
C PHE A 21 6.50 10.29 -6.77
N ALA A 22 6.98 10.59 -5.55
CA ALA A 22 6.55 9.87 -4.36
C ALA A 22 5.04 10.00 -4.15
N GLU A 23 4.50 11.22 -4.24
CA GLU A 23 3.05 11.43 -4.11
C GLU A 23 2.25 10.66 -5.13
N SER A 24 2.68 10.70 -6.39
CA SER A 24 1.99 10.00 -7.48
C SER A 24 2.00 8.50 -7.26
N LEU A 25 3.15 7.96 -6.85
CA LEU A 25 3.27 6.53 -6.57
C LEU A 25 2.41 6.11 -5.39
N ILE A 26 2.45 6.89 -4.31
CA ILE A 26 1.65 6.60 -3.11
C ILE A 26 0.17 6.58 -3.46
N LYS A 27 -0.32 7.59 -4.17
CA LYS A 27 -1.73 7.65 -4.57
C LYS A 27 -2.12 6.49 -5.47
N SER A 28 -1.31 6.23 -6.49
CA SER A 28 -1.59 5.17 -7.46
C SER A 28 -1.64 3.80 -6.78
N LYS A 29 -0.66 3.49 -5.95
CA LYS A 29 -0.59 2.17 -5.32
C LYS A 29 -1.60 2.01 -4.18
N SER A 30 -1.89 3.07 -3.43
CA SER A 30 -2.92 2.99 -2.40
C SER A 30 -4.30 2.75 -3.01
N GLU A 31 -4.60 3.40 -4.13
CA GLU A 31 -5.85 3.17 -4.85
C GLU A 31 -5.94 1.75 -5.41
N ALA A 32 -4.80 1.16 -5.74
CA ALA A 32 -4.74 -0.23 -6.20
C ALA A 32 -4.84 -1.25 -5.07
N GLY A 33 -4.91 -0.79 -3.81
CA GLY A 33 -5.09 -1.67 -2.66
C GLY A 33 -3.80 -2.13 -2.00
N TYR A 34 -2.70 -1.39 -2.16
CA TYR A 34 -1.45 -1.71 -1.49
C TYR A 34 -1.28 -0.85 -0.23
N GLY A 35 -0.58 -1.40 0.75
CA GLY A 35 -0.36 -0.73 2.01
C GLY A 35 0.94 0.06 2.04
N PRO A 36 1.17 0.82 3.14
CA PRO A 36 2.31 1.73 3.22
C PRO A 36 3.67 1.03 3.15
N ASN A 37 3.81 -0.17 3.72
CA ASN A 37 5.09 -0.89 3.70
C ASN A 37 5.51 -1.27 2.29
N TYR A 38 4.56 -1.73 1.47
CA TYR A 38 4.84 -2.08 0.09
C TYR A 38 5.26 -0.84 -0.71
N ILE A 39 4.54 0.26 -0.51
CA ILE A 39 4.82 1.52 -1.22
C ILE A 39 6.18 2.07 -0.81
N GLU A 40 6.51 1.99 0.48
CA GLU A 40 7.82 2.43 0.95
C GLU A 40 8.96 1.65 0.30
N GLN A 41 8.80 0.33 0.17
CA GLN A 41 9.80 -0.49 -0.52
C GLN A 41 9.98 -0.06 -1.98
N LEU A 42 8.89 0.26 -2.66
CA LEU A 42 8.97 0.75 -4.03
C LEU A 42 9.69 2.09 -4.12
N LEU A 43 9.40 3.00 -3.19
CA LEU A 43 10.06 4.29 -3.17
C LEU A 43 11.56 4.15 -2.95
N GLN A 44 11.96 3.29 -2.02
CA GLN A 44 13.38 3.06 -1.76
C GLN A 44 14.06 2.35 -2.91
N LYS A 45 13.37 1.44 -3.57
CA LYS A 45 13.89 0.79 -4.78
C LYS A 45 14.19 1.80 -5.88
N ASN A 46 13.43 2.87 -5.93
CA ASN A 46 13.62 3.96 -6.90
C ASN A 46 14.52 5.06 -6.35
N SER A 47 15.23 4.81 -5.27
CA SER A 47 16.19 5.73 -4.66
C SER A 47 15.58 7.05 -4.19
N ILE A 48 14.33 7.01 -3.78
CA ILE A 48 13.63 8.19 -3.24
C ILE A 48 13.96 8.30 -1.74
N SER A 49 14.44 9.47 -1.34
CA SER A 49 14.78 9.74 0.06
C SER A 49 13.55 9.76 0.95
N LYS A 50 13.69 9.26 2.17
CA LYS A 50 12.62 9.34 3.18
C LYS A 50 12.23 10.76 3.51
N ASN A 51 13.09 11.73 3.21
CA ASN A 51 12.80 13.14 3.42
C ASN A 51 11.83 13.71 2.38
N ASP A 52 11.63 13.01 1.26
CA ASP A 52 10.81 13.49 0.16
C ASP A 52 9.38 13.00 0.20
N TYR A 53 9.01 12.19 1.20
CA TYR A 53 7.64 11.72 1.32
C TYR A 53 7.26 11.42 2.76
N ASP A 54 5.95 11.43 3.00
CA ASP A 54 5.37 10.98 4.26
C ASP A 54 4.09 10.21 3.93
N LEU A 55 4.15 8.91 4.14
CA LEU A 55 3.03 8.02 3.81
C LEU A 55 1.78 8.29 4.62
N TYR A 56 1.91 8.96 5.76
CA TYR A 56 0.80 9.19 6.68
C TYR A 56 0.26 10.62 6.64
N SER A 57 0.83 11.50 5.80
CA SER A 57 0.43 12.90 5.73
C SER A 57 -0.46 13.24 4.53
N LEU A 58 -0.71 12.29 3.62
CA LEU A 58 -1.42 12.54 2.37
C LEU A 58 -2.93 12.29 2.45
N ASN A 59 -3.50 12.30 3.63
CA ASN A 59 -4.93 12.04 3.85
C ASN A 59 -5.42 10.72 3.29
N ILE A 60 -4.55 9.71 3.27
CA ILE A 60 -4.91 8.37 2.82
C ILE A 60 -5.43 7.59 4.02
N ASP A 61 -6.64 7.06 3.88
CA ASP A 61 -7.23 6.22 4.93
C ASP A 61 -6.78 4.78 4.72
N TRP A 62 -5.62 4.44 5.29
CA TRP A 62 -5.04 3.10 5.17
C TRP A 62 -5.95 2.02 5.74
N HIS A 63 -6.69 2.34 6.80
CA HIS A 63 -7.63 1.39 7.41
C HIS A 63 -8.79 1.08 6.46
N ALA A 64 -9.33 2.10 5.80
CA ALA A 64 -10.41 1.90 4.83
C ALA A 64 -9.94 1.06 3.64
N ILE A 65 -8.74 1.32 3.15
CA ILE A 65 -8.17 0.57 2.04
C ILE A 65 -7.97 -0.90 2.43
N CYS A 66 -7.39 -1.14 3.61
CA CYS A 66 -7.18 -2.49 4.12
C CYS A 66 -8.50 -3.23 4.30
N LYS A 67 -9.50 -2.56 4.86
CA LYS A 67 -10.83 -3.13 5.05
C LYS A 67 -11.45 -3.54 3.71
N ASN A 68 -11.39 -2.67 2.71
CA ASN A 68 -11.94 -2.97 1.39
C ASN A 68 -11.23 -4.16 0.74
N VAL A 69 -9.90 -4.20 0.82
CA VAL A 69 -9.12 -5.30 0.26
C VAL A 69 -9.47 -6.60 0.96
N SER A 70 -9.57 -6.58 2.29
CA SER A 70 -9.90 -7.78 3.07
C SER A 70 -11.31 -8.27 2.76
N GLU A 71 -12.27 -7.38 2.63
CA GLU A 71 -13.66 -7.74 2.33
C GLU A 71 -13.79 -8.39 0.97
N ARG A 72 -13.06 -7.90 -0.02
CA ARG A 72 -13.03 -8.51 -1.36
C ARG A 72 -12.43 -9.91 -1.31
N LYS A 73 -11.41 -10.11 -0.50
CA LYS A 73 -10.75 -11.42 -0.37
C LYS A 73 -11.62 -12.41 0.37
N ILE A 74 -12.29 -11.96 1.43
CA ILE A 74 -13.12 -12.81 2.29
C ILE A 74 -14.44 -13.17 1.61
N GLY A 75 -15.07 -12.18 0.97
CA GLY A 75 -16.42 -12.35 0.44
C GLY A 75 -17.41 -12.66 1.57
N ASN A 76 -18.28 -13.64 1.36
CA ASN A 76 -19.28 -14.05 2.34
C ASN A 76 -18.88 -15.31 3.12
N LYS A 77 -17.61 -15.67 3.09
CA LYS A 77 -17.13 -16.88 3.76
C LYS A 77 -17.08 -16.71 5.26
N LYS A 78 -17.49 -17.78 5.96
CA LYS A 78 -17.19 -17.93 7.37
C LYS A 78 -15.74 -18.39 7.50
N LEU A 79 -14.93 -17.65 8.25
CA LEU A 79 -13.50 -17.93 8.33
C LEU A 79 -13.19 -18.83 9.53
N ASN A 80 -12.45 -19.91 9.27
CA ASN A 80 -11.83 -20.68 10.34
C ASN A 80 -10.46 -20.07 10.67
N TYR A 81 -9.75 -20.65 11.63
CA TYR A 81 -8.46 -20.13 12.06
C TYR A 81 -7.45 -20.07 10.90
N GLU A 82 -7.40 -21.12 10.08
CA GLU A 82 -6.46 -21.19 8.97
C GLU A 82 -6.75 -20.11 7.93
N ASP A 83 -8.02 -19.89 7.63
CA ASP A 83 -8.44 -18.84 6.69
C ASP A 83 -8.03 -17.48 7.19
N LYS A 84 -8.20 -17.21 8.48
CA LYS A 84 -7.79 -15.94 9.08
C LYS A 84 -6.29 -15.72 8.95
N GLN A 85 -5.50 -16.78 9.16
CA GLN A 85 -4.04 -16.70 9.01
C GLN A 85 -3.64 -16.42 7.57
N LYS A 86 -4.32 -17.03 6.60
CA LYS A 86 -4.06 -16.77 5.18
C LYS A 86 -4.36 -15.34 4.81
N ILE A 87 -5.46 -14.80 5.31
CA ILE A 87 -5.83 -13.40 5.04
C ILE A 87 -4.83 -12.45 5.68
N LEU A 88 -4.41 -12.73 6.91
CA LEU A 88 -3.39 -11.93 7.58
C LEU A 88 -2.10 -11.88 6.75
N ARG A 89 -1.63 -13.01 6.26
CA ARG A 89 -0.45 -13.06 5.39
C ARG A 89 -0.66 -12.30 4.10
N PHE A 90 -1.84 -12.46 3.48
CA PHE A 90 -2.17 -11.76 2.25
C PHE A 90 -2.09 -10.25 2.44
N LEU A 91 -2.69 -9.73 3.52
CA LEU A 91 -2.68 -8.30 3.79
C LEU A 91 -1.27 -7.81 4.13
N SER A 92 -0.48 -8.62 4.83
CA SER A 92 0.92 -8.29 5.10
C SER A 92 1.73 -8.19 3.80
N TYR A 93 1.51 -9.10 2.86
CA TYR A 93 2.17 -9.04 1.55
C TYR A 93 1.74 -7.81 0.74
N ARG A 94 0.51 -7.36 0.93
CA ARG A 94 0.03 -6.12 0.32
C ARG A 94 0.70 -4.89 0.92
N GLY A 95 1.40 -5.05 2.03
CA GLY A 95 2.14 -3.97 2.66
C GLY A 95 1.43 -3.28 3.81
N PHE A 96 0.33 -3.82 4.30
CA PHE A 96 -0.35 -3.27 5.47
C PHE A 96 0.37 -3.67 6.74
N THR A 97 0.49 -2.73 7.68
CA THR A 97 1.10 -3.02 8.98
C THR A 97 0.15 -3.86 9.83
N TYR A 98 0.69 -4.52 10.83
CA TYR A 98 -0.12 -5.28 11.78
C TYR A 98 -1.18 -4.40 12.44
N GLU A 99 -0.82 -3.19 12.83
CA GLU A 99 -1.75 -2.26 13.46
C GLU A 99 -2.91 -1.89 12.53
N ILE A 100 -2.61 -1.65 11.26
CA ILE A 100 -3.63 -1.33 10.26
C ILE A 100 -4.56 -2.54 10.10
N ILE A 101 -4.00 -3.73 9.97
CA ILE A 101 -4.79 -4.95 9.79
C ILE A 101 -5.69 -5.18 10.99
N LYS A 102 -5.14 -5.08 12.18
CA LYS A 102 -5.88 -5.30 13.42
C LYS A 102 -7.00 -4.28 13.59
N GLY A 103 -6.74 -3.02 13.23
CA GLY A 103 -7.72 -1.94 13.39
C GLY A 103 -8.82 -1.91 12.34
N SER A 104 -8.60 -2.56 11.19
CA SER A 104 -9.52 -2.48 10.06
C SER A 104 -10.26 -3.78 9.77
N THR A 105 -9.89 -4.88 10.42
CA THR A 105 -10.51 -6.18 10.19
C THR A 105 -10.96 -6.81 11.51
N ASN A 106 -11.82 -7.83 11.42
CA ASN A 106 -12.29 -8.59 12.58
C ASN A 106 -11.59 -9.94 12.68
N LEU A 107 -10.31 -9.99 12.39
CA LEU A 107 -9.57 -11.24 12.31
C LEU A 107 -9.10 -11.80 13.65
N ASP A 108 -9.34 -11.15 14.77
CA ASP A 108 -8.96 -11.64 16.11
C ASP A 108 -7.49 -12.03 16.21
N ILE A 109 -6.61 -11.14 15.80
CA ILE A 109 -5.17 -11.37 15.81
C ILE A 109 -4.47 -10.63 16.95
#